data_d83497723bb1afa7465e32ca5b7c47c5
#
_entry.id   d83497723bb1afa7465e32ca5b7c47c5
#
_cell.length_a   1.000
_cell.length_b   1.000
_cell.length_c   1.000
_cell.angle_alpha   90.00
_cell.angle_beta   90.00
_cell.angle_gamma   90.00
#
_symmetry.space_group_name_H-M   'P 1'
#
loop_
_entity.id
_entity.type
_entity.pdbx_description
1 polymer ?
#
loop_
_entity_poly.entity_id
_entity_poly.type
_entity_poly.pdbx_seq_one_letter_code
_entity_poly.pdbx_strand_id
1 'polypeptide(L)'
;MPYDPDIHHRRSIRLKDYDYSLRGLYFVTICTHGHILRFGDVVEDAMILNSAGQMIERWYKECERHFDNLRCLDYVVMPNHFHCIFQIVETASPKERQQVPLVGADLCVCPKTPASSLGGHAGPPLHTIIQWFKTMTTNDYIRGVKNGVFPPFHVRLWQRNYYEHVIRSQHSYDEIVEYIRNNPKQWYNDKLFHP
;
A
#
# COMPACT_ATOMS: atom_id res chain seq x y z
N MET A 1 -14.32 22.59 17.44
CA MET A 1 -15.65 22.64 16.78
C MET A 1 -16.17 21.21 16.71
N PRO A 2 -17.43 20.95 17.10
CA PRO A 2 -18.04 19.65 16.94
C PRO A 2 -18.15 19.30 15.45
N TYR A 3 -18.14 18.02 15.11
CA TYR A 3 -18.31 17.52 13.76
C TYR A 3 -19.75 17.78 13.29
N ASP A 4 -19.90 18.50 12.17
CA ASP A 4 -21.17 18.76 11.53
C ASP A 4 -21.25 17.95 10.23
N PRO A 5 -22.12 16.93 10.13
CA PRO A 5 -22.26 16.08 8.96
C PRO A 5 -22.74 16.83 7.70
N ASP A 6 -23.44 17.95 7.85
CA ASP A 6 -23.98 18.74 6.74
C ASP A 6 -22.92 19.66 6.11
N ILE A 7 -21.86 19.98 6.86
CA ILE A 7 -20.73 20.81 6.39
C ILE A 7 -19.53 19.92 5.98
N HIS A 8 -19.37 18.74 6.62
CA HIS A 8 -18.23 17.86 6.42
C HIS A 8 -18.63 16.65 5.58
N HIS A 9 -18.88 16.84 4.29
CA HIS A 9 -19.22 15.78 3.33
C HIS A 9 -18.08 14.78 3.04
N ARG A 10 -17.40 14.32 4.08
CA ARG A 10 -16.32 13.34 3.92
C ARG A 10 -16.89 11.96 3.62
N ARG A 11 -17.01 11.62 2.34
CA ARG A 11 -17.31 10.24 1.93
C ARG A 11 -16.07 9.38 2.20
N SER A 12 -16.26 8.30 2.96
CA SER A 12 -15.26 7.25 3.06
C SER A 12 -15.08 6.61 1.68
N ILE A 13 -13.84 6.52 1.20
CA ILE A 13 -13.51 5.78 -0.04
C ILE A 13 -13.50 4.27 0.21
N ARG A 14 -13.61 3.85 1.48
CA ARG A 14 -13.64 2.44 1.88
C ARG A 14 -14.99 1.82 1.56
N LEU A 15 -14.96 0.56 1.15
CA LEU A 15 -16.18 -0.21 0.97
C LEU A 15 -16.93 -0.30 2.31
N LYS A 16 -18.21 0.10 2.29
CA LYS A 16 -19.06 0.03 3.46
C LYS A 16 -19.22 -1.45 3.85
N ASP A 17 -19.11 -1.73 5.14
CA ASP A 17 -19.30 -3.08 5.72
C ASP A 17 -18.30 -4.15 5.21
N TYR A 18 -17.17 -3.75 4.62
CA TYR A 18 -16.11 -4.67 4.21
C TYR A 18 -15.05 -4.80 5.31
N ASP A 19 -14.77 -6.04 5.71
CA ASP A 19 -13.73 -6.35 6.69
C ASP A 19 -12.35 -6.46 6.02
N TYR A 20 -11.52 -5.45 6.20
CA TYR A 20 -10.15 -5.38 5.67
C TYR A 20 -9.12 -6.22 6.45
N SER A 21 -9.55 -7.03 7.41
CA SER A 21 -8.73 -8.07 8.04
C SER A 21 -8.81 -9.42 7.32
N LEU A 22 -9.73 -9.55 6.38
CA LEU A 22 -9.91 -10.76 5.60
C LEU A 22 -8.70 -11.02 4.71
N ARG A 23 -8.38 -12.31 4.52
CA ARG A 23 -7.42 -12.74 3.51
C ARG A 23 -7.82 -12.24 2.13
N GLY A 24 -6.87 -11.81 1.34
CA GLY A 24 -7.13 -11.28 0.01
C GLY A 24 -5.98 -10.45 -0.53
N LEU A 25 -6.17 -9.99 -1.75
CA LEU A 25 -5.23 -9.12 -2.46
C LEU A 25 -5.78 -7.68 -2.47
N TYR A 26 -4.94 -6.75 -2.11
CA TYR A 26 -5.28 -5.34 -1.97
C TYR A 26 -4.30 -4.48 -2.74
N PHE A 27 -4.77 -3.83 -3.79
CA PHE A 27 -4.00 -2.78 -4.45
C PHE A 27 -4.13 -1.48 -3.66
N VAL A 28 -3.02 -0.82 -3.42
CA VAL A 28 -2.94 0.39 -2.59
C VAL A 28 -2.16 1.48 -3.31
N THR A 29 -2.67 2.71 -3.24
CA THR A 29 -1.96 3.92 -3.69
C THR A 29 -1.81 4.91 -2.55
N ILE A 30 -0.59 5.32 -2.27
CA ILE A 30 -0.26 6.30 -1.22
C ILE A 30 0.45 7.49 -1.86
N CYS A 31 -0.13 8.69 -1.76
CA CYS A 31 0.45 9.91 -2.34
C CYS A 31 1.19 10.75 -1.31
N THR A 32 2.23 11.45 -1.72
CA THR A 32 2.87 12.50 -0.93
C THR A 32 1.89 13.65 -0.67
N HIS A 33 2.08 14.35 0.43
CA HIS A 33 1.29 15.53 0.71
C HIS A 33 1.55 16.63 -0.32
N GLY A 34 0.49 17.14 -0.92
CA GLY A 34 0.56 18.15 -1.97
C GLY A 34 1.15 17.63 -3.29
N HIS A 35 1.22 16.31 -3.50
CA HIS A 35 1.80 15.67 -4.70
C HIS A 35 3.24 16.10 -5.01
N ILE A 36 4.01 16.54 -4.00
CA ILE A 36 5.39 17.00 -4.17
C ILE A 36 6.28 15.81 -4.56
N LEU A 37 7.11 16.00 -5.58
CA LEU A 37 8.09 15.03 -6.06
C LEU A 37 9.19 14.85 -5.01
N ARG A 38 9.38 13.63 -4.48
CA ARG A 38 10.30 13.35 -3.37
C ARG A 38 11.16 12.12 -3.54
N PHE A 39 10.73 11.19 -4.38
CA PHE A 39 11.30 9.85 -4.40
C PHE A 39 12.19 9.56 -5.60
N GLY A 40 12.42 10.54 -6.46
CA GLY A 40 13.24 10.42 -7.66
C GLY A 40 12.55 11.04 -8.87
N ASP A 41 13.04 10.68 -10.06
CA ASP A 41 12.59 11.23 -11.33
C ASP A 41 12.33 10.10 -12.33
N VAL A 42 11.45 10.35 -13.31
CA VAL A 42 11.26 9.45 -14.44
C VAL A 42 12.11 9.94 -15.59
N VAL A 43 13.02 9.10 -16.05
CA VAL A 43 13.94 9.37 -17.15
C VAL A 43 13.82 8.24 -18.17
N GLU A 44 13.59 8.56 -19.43
CA GLU A 44 13.44 7.58 -20.52
C GLU A 44 12.48 6.43 -20.16
N ASP A 45 11.29 6.79 -19.69
CA ASP A 45 10.24 5.85 -19.27
C ASP A 45 10.60 4.93 -18.10
N ALA A 46 11.69 5.18 -17.39
CA ALA A 46 12.14 4.44 -16.23
C ALA A 46 12.17 5.31 -14.98
N MET A 47 11.72 4.77 -13.86
CA MET A 47 11.83 5.45 -12.57
C MET A 47 13.25 5.32 -12.01
N ILE A 48 13.92 6.45 -11.81
CA ILE A 48 15.23 6.55 -11.15
C ILE A 48 15.01 7.00 -9.71
N LEU A 49 15.12 6.07 -8.79
CA LEU A 49 14.93 6.34 -7.37
C LEU A 49 16.12 7.13 -6.78
N ASN A 50 15.81 8.19 -6.05
CA ASN A 50 16.79 8.77 -5.14
C ASN A 50 16.83 7.98 -3.81
N SER A 51 17.68 8.41 -2.88
CA SER A 51 17.82 7.73 -1.58
C SER A 51 16.53 7.70 -0.74
N ALA A 52 15.62 8.67 -0.91
CA ALA A 52 14.30 8.65 -0.27
C ALA A 52 13.40 7.59 -0.92
N GLY A 53 13.40 7.44 -2.26
CA GLY A 53 12.68 6.39 -2.96
C GLY A 53 13.17 4.99 -2.57
N GLN A 54 14.49 4.80 -2.49
CA GLN A 54 15.09 3.54 -2.01
C GLN A 54 14.68 3.22 -0.56
N MET A 55 14.55 4.24 0.29
CA MET A 55 14.03 4.10 1.65
C MET A 55 12.58 3.59 1.64
N ILE A 56 11.72 4.06 0.73
CA ILE A 56 10.34 3.58 0.58
C ILE A 56 10.32 2.09 0.23
N GLU A 57 11.11 1.65 -0.76
CA GLU A 57 11.23 0.23 -1.12
C GLU A 57 11.67 -0.64 0.06
N ARG A 58 12.67 -0.20 0.81
CA ARG A 58 13.15 -0.93 1.98
C ARG A 58 12.03 -1.13 3.00
N TRP A 59 11.29 -0.08 3.35
CA TRP A 59 10.20 -0.17 4.31
C TRP A 59 9.01 -0.99 3.81
N TYR A 60 8.77 -1.02 2.50
CA TYR A 60 7.77 -1.92 1.92
C TYR A 60 8.13 -3.40 2.17
N LYS A 61 9.39 -3.77 1.91
CA LYS A 61 9.89 -5.12 2.17
C LYS A 61 9.90 -5.47 3.67
N GLU A 62 10.15 -4.48 4.53
CA GLU A 62 10.09 -4.64 5.99
C GLU A 62 8.66 -4.89 6.51
N CYS A 63 7.60 -4.46 5.80
CA CYS A 63 6.23 -4.80 6.16
C CYS A 63 6.03 -6.32 6.26
N GLU A 64 6.54 -7.08 5.30
CA GLU A 64 6.42 -8.55 5.28
C GLU A 64 7.16 -9.22 6.44
N ARG A 65 8.26 -8.61 6.91
CA ARG A 65 9.00 -9.10 8.09
C ARG A 65 8.32 -8.75 9.40
N HIS A 66 7.59 -7.62 9.41
CA HIS A 66 6.92 -7.13 10.62
C HIS A 66 5.54 -7.78 10.83
N PHE A 67 4.85 -8.15 9.76
CA PHE A 67 3.51 -8.73 9.82
C PHE A 67 3.52 -10.15 9.25
N ASP A 68 3.40 -11.17 10.11
CA ASP A 68 3.46 -12.59 9.73
C ASP A 68 2.38 -13.01 8.71
N ASN A 69 1.24 -12.28 8.72
CA ASN A 69 0.10 -12.52 7.83
C ASN A 69 0.14 -11.71 6.53
N LEU A 70 1.27 -11.08 6.21
CA LEU A 70 1.40 -10.21 5.04
C LEU A 70 2.41 -10.76 4.03
N ARG A 71 2.09 -10.59 2.73
CA ARG A 71 3.04 -10.72 1.62
C ARG A 71 3.03 -9.43 0.81
N CYS A 72 4.22 -8.97 0.46
CA CYS A 72 4.45 -7.79 -0.37
C CYS A 72 4.70 -8.24 -1.81
N LEU A 73 3.77 -7.94 -2.70
CA LEU A 73 3.83 -8.35 -4.10
C LEU A 73 4.35 -7.21 -5.00
N ASP A 74 3.86 -7.12 -6.24
CA ASP A 74 4.28 -6.08 -7.19
C ASP A 74 4.07 -4.68 -6.63
N TYR A 75 5.02 -3.78 -6.92
CA TYR A 75 4.98 -2.39 -6.48
C TYR A 75 5.76 -1.50 -7.44
N VAL A 76 5.50 -0.19 -7.35
CA VAL A 76 6.31 0.85 -7.97
C VAL A 76 6.34 2.10 -7.08
N VAL A 77 7.53 2.63 -6.86
CA VAL A 77 7.72 3.96 -6.25
C VAL A 77 7.80 4.95 -7.38
N MET A 78 6.88 5.92 -7.40
CA MET A 78 6.84 7.02 -8.34
C MET A 78 7.30 8.33 -7.67
N PRO A 79 7.62 9.39 -8.41
CA PRO A 79 8.19 10.60 -7.81
C PRO A 79 7.37 11.18 -6.66
N ASN A 80 6.04 11.09 -6.69
CA ASN A 80 5.13 11.68 -5.70
C ASN A 80 4.10 10.69 -5.12
N HIS A 81 4.17 9.40 -5.46
CA HIS A 81 3.27 8.39 -4.92
C HIS A 81 3.91 7.00 -4.93
N PHE A 82 3.21 6.06 -4.32
CA PHE A 82 3.61 4.67 -4.21
C PHE A 82 2.41 3.78 -4.51
N HIS A 83 2.56 2.87 -5.47
CA HIS A 83 1.61 1.80 -5.73
C HIS A 83 2.15 0.47 -5.26
N CYS A 84 1.31 -0.35 -4.64
CA CYS A 84 1.71 -1.70 -4.25
C CYS A 84 0.51 -2.65 -4.15
N ILE A 85 0.81 -3.94 -4.18
CA ILE A 85 -0.14 -5.00 -3.90
C ILE A 85 0.27 -5.66 -2.59
N PHE A 86 -0.62 -5.62 -1.59
CA PHE A 86 -0.52 -6.41 -0.37
C PHE A 86 -1.40 -7.64 -0.47
N GLN A 87 -0.87 -8.78 -0.05
CA GLN A 87 -1.64 -9.99 0.16
C GLN A 87 -1.72 -10.27 1.66
N ILE A 88 -2.92 -10.30 2.20
CA ILE A 88 -3.18 -10.77 3.56
C ILE A 88 -3.45 -12.27 3.48
N VAL A 89 -2.63 -13.05 4.17
CA VAL A 89 -2.73 -14.52 4.25
C VAL A 89 -3.14 -14.95 5.66
N GLU A 90 -3.61 -16.17 5.81
CA GLU A 90 -3.78 -16.76 7.13
C GLU A 90 -2.41 -16.98 7.78
N THR A 91 -2.28 -16.65 9.06
CA THR A 91 -1.10 -17.03 9.82
C THR A 91 -1.14 -18.54 10.02
N ALA A 92 -0.19 -19.25 9.44
CA ALA A 92 -0.01 -20.66 9.73
C ALA A 92 0.17 -20.85 11.25
N SER A 93 -0.54 -21.83 11.83
CA SER A 93 -0.32 -22.19 13.23
C SER A 93 1.17 -22.53 13.43
N PRO A 94 1.75 -22.36 14.63
CA PRO A 94 3.18 -22.59 14.86
C PRO A 94 3.67 -23.99 14.44
N LYS A 95 2.77 -24.92 14.20
CA LYS A 95 3.07 -26.31 13.77
C LYS A 95 3.27 -26.48 12.24
N GLU A 96 2.87 -25.51 11.41
CA GLU A 96 2.89 -25.65 9.95
C GLU A 96 4.01 -24.85 9.25
N ARG A 97 4.90 -24.21 10.00
CA ARG A 97 5.98 -23.38 9.42
C ARG A 97 7.07 -24.17 8.67
N GLN A 98 7.00 -25.48 8.58
CA GLN A 98 8.09 -26.29 7.99
C GLN A 98 7.88 -26.75 6.55
N GLN A 99 6.71 -26.56 5.94
CA GLN A 99 6.49 -26.99 4.54
C GLN A 99 5.42 -26.13 3.86
N VAL A 100 5.82 -25.05 3.20
CA VAL A 100 4.98 -24.44 2.17
C VAL A 100 5.76 -24.46 0.86
N PRO A 101 5.45 -25.36 -0.08
CA PRO A 101 5.91 -25.24 -1.46
C PRO A 101 5.29 -23.97 -2.07
N LEU A 102 6.09 -23.24 -2.81
CA LEU A 102 5.64 -22.16 -3.67
C LEU A 102 4.79 -22.74 -4.79
N VAL A 103 3.49 -22.94 -4.56
CA VAL A 103 2.56 -23.44 -5.57
C VAL A 103 1.48 -22.39 -5.77
N GLY A 104 1.20 -22.17 -7.03
CA GLY A 104 0.35 -21.18 -7.63
C GLY A 104 -0.86 -20.71 -6.83
N ALA A 105 -1.09 -19.42 -6.93
CA ALA A 105 -2.14 -18.69 -6.25
C ALA A 105 -3.51 -19.33 -6.48
N ASP A 106 -4.00 -20.09 -5.51
CA ASP A 106 -5.43 -20.32 -5.38
C ASP A 106 -6.08 -18.98 -5.04
N LEU A 107 -6.53 -18.31 -6.09
CA LEU A 107 -7.35 -17.10 -5.99
C LEU A 107 -8.65 -17.48 -5.30
N CYS A 108 -8.69 -17.28 -4.00
CA CYS A 108 -9.85 -17.58 -3.21
C CYS A 108 -11.04 -16.72 -3.64
N VAL A 109 -11.98 -17.38 -4.30
CA VAL A 109 -13.33 -16.89 -4.54
C VAL A 109 -13.92 -16.43 -3.21
N CYS A 110 -14.32 -15.17 -3.13
CA CYS A 110 -15.04 -14.64 -1.97
C CYS A 110 -16.26 -15.53 -1.67
N PRO A 111 -16.36 -16.12 -0.49
CA PRO A 111 -17.60 -16.80 -0.11
C PRO A 111 -18.70 -15.76 0.09
N LYS A 112 -19.77 -15.89 -0.69
CA LYS A 112 -21.04 -15.26 -0.39
C LYS A 112 -21.67 -16.00 0.79
N THR A 113 -21.33 -15.65 2.03
CA THR A 113 -22.02 -16.19 3.19
C THR A 113 -22.26 -15.08 4.21
N PRO A 114 -23.49 -15.02 4.79
CA PRO A 114 -23.83 -14.04 5.79
C PRO A 114 -23.05 -14.29 7.10
N ALA A 115 -22.75 -13.20 7.79
CA ALA A 115 -22.05 -13.18 9.06
C ALA A 115 -22.67 -14.10 10.09
N SER A 116 -22.08 -15.26 10.34
CA SER A 116 -22.20 -16.01 11.59
C SER A 116 -21.22 -17.20 11.59
N SER A 117 -19.96 -16.95 11.91
CA SER A 117 -19.12 -17.94 12.62
C SER A 117 -17.87 -17.23 13.14
N LEU A 118 -17.52 -17.51 14.38
CA LEU A 118 -16.29 -17.10 15.05
C LEU A 118 -15.07 -17.57 14.23
N GLY A 119 -14.64 -16.77 13.26
CA GLY A 119 -13.39 -16.94 12.52
C GLY A 119 -12.33 -16.09 13.22
N GLY A 120 -11.28 -16.71 13.74
CA GLY A 120 -10.16 -16.00 14.31
C GLY A 120 -9.62 -14.95 13.34
N HIS A 121 -9.46 -13.71 13.79
CA HIS A 121 -8.85 -12.64 12.99
C HIS A 121 -7.43 -13.06 12.63
N ALA A 122 -7.15 -13.18 11.34
CA ALA A 122 -5.88 -13.70 10.82
C ALA A 122 -4.70 -12.71 10.97
N GLY A 123 -4.88 -11.60 11.69
CA GLY A 123 -3.84 -10.59 11.93
C GLY A 123 -4.34 -9.16 11.80
N PRO A 124 -3.45 -8.17 11.79
CA PRO A 124 -3.84 -6.78 11.71
C PRO A 124 -4.49 -6.46 10.37
N PRO A 125 -5.58 -5.65 10.38
CA PRO A 125 -6.26 -5.23 9.16
C PRO A 125 -5.38 -4.31 8.30
N LEU A 126 -5.67 -4.25 7.00
CA LEU A 126 -4.91 -3.47 6.00
C LEU A 126 -4.60 -2.04 6.45
N HIS A 127 -5.55 -1.35 7.08
CA HIS A 127 -5.33 0.03 7.52
C HIS A 127 -4.22 0.16 8.58
N THR A 128 -4.06 -0.82 9.45
CA THR A 128 -2.98 -0.88 10.45
C THR A 128 -1.63 -1.06 9.77
N ILE A 129 -1.56 -1.94 8.77
CA ILE A 129 -0.36 -2.17 7.97
C ILE A 129 0.07 -0.87 7.27
N ILE A 130 -0.87 -0.20 6.60
CA ILE A 130 -0.58 1.06 5.90
C ILE A 130 -0.20 2.18 6.87
N GLN A 131 -0.86 2.25 8.02
CA GLN A 131 -0.52 3.24 9.05
C GLN A 131 0.90 3.01 9.58
N TRP A 132 1.27 1.77 9.85
CA TRP A 132 2.62 1.40 10.27
C TRP A 132 3.65 1.79 9.20
N PHE A 133 3.44 1.41 7.93
CA PHE A 133 4.29 1.78 6.81
C PHE A 133 4.49 3.30 6.70
N LYS A 134 3.39 4.07 6.74
CA LYS A 134 3.46 5.54 6.68
C LYS A 134 4.20 6.14 7.87
N THR A 135 4.05 5.57 9.05
CA THR A 135 4.76 6.01 10.27
C THR A 135 6.25 5.73 10.15
N MET A 136 6.64 4.51 9.76
CA MET A 136 8.05 4.13 9.68
C MET A 136 8.79 4.90 8.59
N THR A 137 8.19 5.03 7.40
CA THR A 137 8.75 5.85 6.31
C THR A 137 8.84 7.32 6.68
N THR A 138 7.85 7.89 7.38
CA THR A 138 7.91 9.29 7.85
C THR A 138 9.03 9.50 8.86
N ASN A 139 9.16 8.60 9.84
CA ASN A 139 10.20 8.69 10.87
C ASN A 139 11.60 8.58 10.27
N ASP A 140 11.77 7.69 9.28
CA ASP A 140 13.06 7.52 8.60
C ASP A 140 13.37 8.73 7.70
N TYR A 141 12.38 9.25 7.01
CA TYR A 141 12.50 10.49 6.23
C TYR A 141 12.91 11.67 7.13
N ILE A 142 12.30 11.83 8.31
CA ILE A 142 12.66 12.88 9.29
C ILE A 142 14.12 12.72 9.74
N ARG A 143 14.60 11.48 9.95
CA ARG A 143 16.03 11.22 10.25
C ARG A 143 16.92 11.69 9.11
N GLY A 144 16.55 11.37 7.87
CA GLY A 144 17.27 11.85 6.68
C GLY A 144 17.29 13.38 6.55
N VAL A 145 16.20 14.08 6.88
CA VAL A 145 16.16 15.54 6.94
C VAL A 145 17.10 16.09 8.00
N LYS A 146 17.10 15.53 9.21
CA LYS A 146 18.00 15.96 10.31
C LYS A 146 19.47 15.74 9.96
N ASN A 147 19.78 14.73 9.17
CA ASN A 147 21.12 14.42 8.71
C ASN A 147 21.51 15.19 7.43
N GLY A 148 20.66 16.08 6.91
CA GLY A 148 20.91 16.85 5.70
C GLY A 148 20.85 16.05 4.39
N VAL A 149 20.33 14.81 4.42
CA VAL A 149 20.26 13.91 3.25
C VAL A 149 18.98 14.13 2.44
N PHE A 150 17.87 14.44 3.11
CA PHE A 150 16.57 14.66 2.47
C PHE A 150 16.10 16.10 2.61
N PRO A 151 15.40 16.65 1.60
CA PRO A 151 14.78 17.96 1.73
C PRO A 151 13.64 17.91 2.78
N PRO A 152 13.44 18.97 3.56
CA PRO A 152 12.35 19.02 4.55
C PRO A 152 10.99 18.98 3.86
N PHE A 153 9.99 18.52 4.59
CA PHE A 153 8.59 18.60 4.18
C PHE A 153 7.79 19.50 5.11
N HIS A 154 6.76 20.13 4.55
CA HIS A 154 5.86 20.99 5.32
C HIS A 154 4.64 20.16 5.75
N VAL A 155 4.23 20.24 7.00
CA VAL A 155 3.08 19.58 7.60
C VAL A 155 3.22 18.05 7.70
N ARG A 156 3.36 17.31 6.58
CA ARG A 156 3.43 15.83 6.57
C ARG A 156 4.10 15.32 5.31
N LEU A 157 4.63 14.10 5.37
CA LEU A 157 5.19 13.42 4.20
C LEU A 157 4.08 12.89 3.28
N TRP A 158 3.13 12.16 3.84
CA TRP A 158 2.04 11.50 3.12
C TRP A 158 0.72 12.25 3.26
N GLN A 159 -0.15 12.11 2.27
CA GLN A 159 -1.57 12.48 2.42
C GLN A 159 -2.21 11.69 3.55
N ARG A 160 -3.26 12.23 4.19
CA ARG A 160 -3.96 11.55 5.29
C ARG A 160 -4.56 10.23 4.82
N ASN A 161 -5.26 10.24 3.71
CA ASN A 161 -5.91 9.08 3.12
C ASN A 161 -4.94 8.35 2.17
N TYR A 162 -5.39 7.21 1.68
CA TYR A 162 -4.80 6.41 0.63
C TYR A 162 -5.94 5.80 -0.18
N TYR A 163 -5.70 5.41 -1.41
CA TYR A 163 -6.65 4.66 -2.22
C TYR A 163 -6.39 3.17 -2.05
N GLU A 164 -7.47 2.38 -1.99
CA GLU A 164 -7.43 0.93 -1.92
C GLU A 164 -8.45 0.30 -2.86
N HIS A 165 -8.09 -0.83 -3.45
CA HIS A 165 -8.97 -1.65 -4.27
C HIS A 165 -8.77 -3.12 -3.91
N VAL A 166 -9.88 -3.83 -3.67
CA VAL A 166 -9.87 -5.28 -3.38
C VAL A 166 -9.81 -6.03 -4.69
N ILE A 167 -8.75 -6.77 -4.93
CA ILE A 167 -8.56 -7.58 -6.14
C ILE A 167 -9.33 -8.89 -5.96
N ARG A 168 -10.28 -9.16 -6.87
CA ARG A 168 -11.21 -10.29 -6.73
C ARG A 168 -11.10 -11.35 -7.82
N SER A 169 -10.26 -11.14 -8.82
CA SER A 169 -10.06 -12.08 -9.93
C SER A 169 -8.63 -12.05 -10.44
N GLN A 170 -8.20 -13.12 -11.09
CA GLN A 170 -6.89 -13.17 -11.75
C GLN A 170 -6.77 -12.08 -12.82
N HIS A 171 -7.79 -11.88 -13.63
CA HIS A 171 -7.79 -10.83 -14.65
C HIS A 171 -7.53 -9.44 -14.04
N SER A 172 -8.23 -9.08 -12.94
CA SER A 172 -7.99 -7.80 -12.26
C SER A 172 -6.59 -7.71 -11.64
N TYR A 173 -6.04 -8.83 -11.17
CA TYR A 173 -4.66 -8.88 -10.69
C TYR A 173 -3.67 -8.59 -11.82
N ASP A 174 -3.82 -9.27 -12.96
CA ASP A 174 -2.92 -9.13 -14.11
C ASP A 174 -2.95 -7.70 -14.67
N GLU A 175 -4.15 -7.09 -14.78
CA GLU A 175 -4.31 -5.69 -15.18
C GLU A 175 -3.60 -4.71 -14.23
N ILE A 176 -3.72 -4.93 -12.91
CA ILE A 176 -3.07 -4.08 -11.91
C ILE A 176 -1.55 -4.25 -11.93
N VAL A 177 -1.05 -5.47 -12.09
CA VAL A 177 0.39 -5.74 -12.22
C VAL A 177 0.94 -5.05 -13.47
N GLU A 178 0.24 -5.14 -14.60
CA GLU A 178 0.61 -4.43 -15.82
C GLU A 178 0.60 -2.92 -15.63
N TYR A 179 -0.45 -2.38 -14.97
CA TYR A 179 -0.51 -0.96 -14.62
C TYR A 179 0.67 -0.52 -13.77
N ILE A 180 1.02 -1.28 -12.71
CA ILE A 180 2.18 -0.99 -11.84
C ILE A 180 3.47 -0.95 -12.67
N ARG A 181 3.70 -1.94 -13.51
CA ARG A 181 4.93 -2.06 -14.32
C ARG A 181 5.06 -0.99 -15.39
N ASN A 182 3.94 -0.57 -15.96
CA ASN A 182 3.90 0.46 -17.01
C ASN A 182 3.75 1.88 -16.44
N ASN A 183 3.59 2.05 -15.13
CA ASN A 183 3.36 3.36 -14.52
C ASN A 183 4.47 4.39 -14.86
N PRO A 184 5.78 4.05 -14.82
CA PRO A 184 6.82 4.99 -15.23
C PRO A 184 6.69 5.48 -16.68
N LYS A 185 6.32 4.59 -17.61
CA LYS A 185 6.13 4.95 -19.03
C LYS A 185 4.95 5.90 -19.24
N GLN A 186 3.96 5.83 -18.36
CA GLN A 186 2.75 6.67 -18.44
C GLN A 186 2.80 7.88 -17.52
N TRP A 187 3.93 8.14 -16.85
CA TRP A 187 4.08 9.15 -15.81
C TRP A 187 3.52 10.52 -16.21
N TYR A 188 3.87 11.02 -17.38
CA TYR A 188 3.44 12.35 -17.84
C TYR A 188 1.95 12.43 -18.21
N ASN A 189 1.29 11.28 -18.36
CA ASN A 189 -0.16 11.15 -18.59
C ASN A 189 -0.91 10.70 -17.34
N ASP A 190 -0.20 10.45 -16.22
CA ASP A 190 -0.81 10.01 -14.97
C ASP A 190 -1.63 11.15 -14.33
N LYS A 191 -2.80 10.80 -13.81
CA LYS A 191 -3.68 11.74 -13.07
C LYS A 191 -3.01 12.30 -11.80
N LEU A 192 -2.00 11.61 -11.29
CA LEU A 192 -1.22 12.01 -10.11
C LEU A 192 0.02 12.85 -10.48
N PHE A 193 0.30 13.01 -11.77
CA PHE A 193 1.36 13.90 -12.23
C PHE A 193 0.97 15.35 -11.97
N HIS A 194 1.76 16.04 -11.17
CA HIS A 194 1.69 17.47 -10.95
C HIS A 194 3.11 18.01 -11.10
N PRO A 195 3.39 18.81 -12.19
CA PRO A 195 4.70 19.38 -12.45
C PRO A 195 5.14 20.40 -11.41
#